data_ca292f240cb9d21d9388e9162790ebe6
#
_entry.id   ca292f240cb9d21d9388e9162790ebe6
#
_cell.length_a   1.000
_cell.length_b   1.000
_cell.length_c   1.000
_cell.angle_alpha   90.00
_cell.angle_beta   90.00
_cell.angle_gamma   90.00
#
_symmetry.space_group_name_H-M   'P 1'
#
loop_
_entity.id
_entity.type
_entity.pdbx_description
1 polymer ?
#
loop_
_entity_poly.entity_id
_entity_poly.type
_entity_poly.pdbx_seq_one_letter_code
_entity_poly.pdbx_strand_id
1 'polypeptide(L)'
;MNVFIIGHNGWIGKKFCNILDNNNINYKYSNLRAEDDNILKEILEYNTTHLYCCSGRTHGYINDIKYNTIDYLEDPSTLKENINDNLYVPLSLALFSDKNNIHFTYIGTGCIFDDSITKFNENDKPNFFGSNYSIVKGFTDMLIKQTNALILRIRMPISSDNSERNFITKITKYNKICSISNSMTVLDDMLPLCLKMMINKETGCYNFTNPGVISHNQILELYTDIVDNKFKWDNFSIYEQNKILKSKRSNNHLDTSKLESKYDVKHIRMALYYSLEKMRKNNQDLSIINDKLTTISNKLDSI
;
A
#
# COMPACT_ATOMS: atom_id res chain seq x y z
N MET A 1 0.12 -21.12 -13.35
CA MET A 1 0.24 -20.33 -12.10
C MET A 1 -1.15 -20.22 -11.49
N ASN A 2 -1.33 -20.74 -10.28
CA ASN A 2 -2.57 -20.61 -9.52
C ASN A 2 -2.29 -19.69 -8.33
N VAL A 3 -2.88 -18.51 -8.32
CA VAL A 3 -2.66 -17.50 -7.28
C VAL A 3 -3.77 -17.56 -6.24
N PHE A 4 -3.42 -17.65 -4.95
CA PHE A 4 -4.40 -17.46 -3.88
C PHE A 4 -4.13 -16.11 -3.21
N ILE A 5 -5.19 -15.30 -3.00
CA ILE A 5 -5.05 -13.91 -2.54
C ILE A 5 -5.65 -13.74 -1.14
N ILE A 6 -4.82 -13.29 -0.21
CA ILE A 6 -5.25 -12.84 1.11
C ILE A 6 -5.26 -11.31 1.15
N GLY A 7 -6.43 -10.74 1.47
CA GLY A 7 -6.62 -9.27 1.45
C GLY A 7 -7.22 -8.74 0.15
N HIS A 8 -7.87 -9.60 -0.67
CA HIS A 8 -8.49 -9.27 -1.96
C HIS A 8 -9.49 -8.10 -1.88
N ASN A 9 -10.24 -7.96 -0.77
CA ASN A 9 -11.21 -6.89 -0.57
C ASN A 9 -10.59 -5.52 -0.31
N GLY A 10 -9.30 -5.47 0.05
CA GLY A 10 -8.55 -4.24 0.26
C GLY A 10 -8.24 -3.51 -1.05
N TRP A 11 -7.87 -2.24 -0.95
CA TRP A 11 -7.55 -1.40 -2.11
C TRP A 11 -6.43 -1.99 -2.99
N ILE A 12 -5.31 -2.43 -2.37
CA ILE A 12 -4.20 -3.06 -3.09
C ILE A 12 -4.62 -4.42 -3.67
N GLY A 13 -5.38 -5.21 -2.90
CA GLY A 13 -5.86 -6.52 -3.34
C GLY A 13 -6.75 -6.43 -4.58
N LYS A 14 -7.72 -5.51 -4.59
CA LYS A 14 -8.58 -5.27 -5.77
C LYS A 14 -7.78 -4.87 -7.02
N LYS A 15 -6.77 -3.99 -6.84
CA LYS A 15 -5.88 -3.61 -7.95
C LYS A 15 -5.09 -4.80 -8.47
N PHE A 16 -4.61 -5.65 -7.58
CA PHE A 16 -3.85 -6.82 -7.99
C PHE A 16 -4.74 -7.87 -8.68
N CYS A 17 -5.98 -8.07 -8.22
CA CYS A 17 -6.97 -8.89 -8.94
C CYS A 17 -7.17 -8.41 -10.38
N ASN A 18 -7.36 -7.11 -10.59
CA ASN A 18 -7.50 -6.53 -11.94
C ASN A 18 -6.25 -6.79 -12.82
N ILE A 19 -5.05 -6.79 -12.22
CA ILE A 19 -3.82 -7.11 -12.96
C ILE A 19 -3.80 -8.58 -13.35
N LEU A 20 -4.22 -9.49 -12.48
CA LEU A 20 -4.33 -10.92 -12.80
C LEU A 20 -5.35 -11.19 -13.90
N ASP A 21 -6.52 -10.53 -13.83
CA ASP A 21 -7.56 -10.61 -14.86
C ASP A 21 -7.03 -10.17 -16.23
N ASN A 22 -6.35 -9.01 -16.28
CA ASN A 22 -5.77 -8.45 -17.51
C ASN A 22 -4.64 -9.32 -18.10
N ASN A 23 -4.05 -10.21 -17.31
CA ASN A 23 -3.01 -11.15 -17.74
C ASN A 23 -3.51 -12.58 -17.89
N ASN A 24 -4.82 -12.82 -17.78
CA ASN A 24 -5.47 -14.14 -17.85
C ASN A 24 -4.84 -15.16 -16.87
N ILE A 25 -4.50 -14.72 -15.65
CA ILE A 25 -3.93 -15.57 -14.60
C ILE A 25 -5.03 -16.02 -13.66
N ASN A 26 -5.14 -17.34 -13.46
CA ASN A 26 -6.11 -17.90 -12.54
C ASN A 26 -5.80 -17.52 -11.09
N TYR A 27 -6.81 -17.05 -10.36
CA TYR A 27 -6.70 -16.78 -8.95
C TYR A 27 -7.97 -17.16 -8.18
N LYS A 28 -7.81 -17.35 -6.88
CA LYS A 28 -8.89 -17.56 -5.91
C LYS A 28 -8.62 -16.71 -4.66
N TYR A 29 -9.65 -16.44 -3.92
CA TYR A 29 -9.61 -15.84 -2.61
C TYR A 29 -10.65 -16.51 -1.70
N SER A 30 -10.54 -16.35 -0.40
CA SER A 30 -11.51 -16.84 0.58
C SER A 30 -12.44 -15.72 1.05
N ASN A 31 -13.65 -16.09 1.43
CA ASN A 31 -14.57 -15.23 2.18
C ASN A 31 -14.37 -15.32 3.70
N LEU A 32 -13.52 -16.25 4.14
CA LEU A 32 -13.16 -16.40 5.55
C LEU A 32 -12.22 -15.26 5.96
N ARG A 33 -12.15 -15.00 7.26
CA ARG A 33 -11.13 -14.10 7.80
C ARG A 33 -9.76 -14.78 7.72
N ALA A 34 -8.71 -13.98 7.56
CA ALA A 34 -7.36 -14.49 7.30
C ALA A 34 -6.76 -15.30 8.47
N GLU A 35 -7.32 -15.19 9.67
CA GLU A 35 -6.97 -15.99 10.86
C GLU A 35 -7.73 -17.32 10.97
N ASP A 36 -8.68 -17.63 10.09
CA ASP A 36 -9.44 -18.89 10.11
C ASP A 36 -8.59 -20.02 9.51
N ASP A 37 -8.36 -21.07 10.29
CA ASP A 37 -7.53 -22.21 9.86
C ASP A 37 -8.09 -22.94 8.63
N ASN A 38 -9.39 -22.81 8.32
CA ASN A 38 -9.97 -23.37 7.11
C ASN A 38 -9.44 -22.72 5.84
N ILE A 39 -8.88 -21.50 5.89
CA ILE A 39 -8.19 -20.88 4.77
C ILE A 39 -7.03 -21.74 4.28
N LEU A 40 -6.28 -22.37 5.19
CA LEU A 40 -5.15 -23.22 4.82
C LEU A 40 -5.60 -24.44 4.00
N LYS A 41 -6.79 -24.98 4.29
CA LYS A 41 -7.41 -26.06 3.49
C LYS A 41 -7.80 -25.56 2.11
N GLU A 42 -8.47 -24.39 2.02
CA GLU A 42 -8.84 -23.81 0.74
C GLU A 42 -7.62 -23.52 -0.15
N ILE A 43 -6.51 -23.07 0.42
CA ILE A 43 -5.25 -22.83 -0.29
C ILE A 43 -4.73 -24.14 -0.91
N LEU A 44 -4.74 -25.25 -0.18
CA LEU A 44 -4.28 -26.55 -0.67
C LEU A 44 -5.24 -27.14 -1.72
N GLU A 45 -6.55 -27.10 -1.47
CA GLU A 45 -7.58 -27.61 -2.38
C GLU A 45 -7.57 -26.89 -3.73
N TYR A 46 -7.19 -25.61 -3.77
CA TYR A 46 -7.03 -24.86 -5.01
C TYR A 46 -5.76 -25.22 -5.78
N ASN A 47 -4.90 -26.10 -5.26
CA ASN A 47 -3.57 -26.38 -5.83
C ASN A 47 -2.76 -25.11 -6.02
N THR A 48 -2.74 -24.26 -4.98
CA THR A 48 -2.08 -22.97 -4.98
C THR A 48 -0.58 -23.13 -5.23
N THR A 49 -0.07 -22.41 -6.23
CA THR A 49 1.38 -22.33 -6.51
C THR A 49 1.99 -21.03 -6.00
N HIS A 50 1.18 -19.98 -5.87
CA HIS A 50 1.59 -18.66 -5.43
C HIS A 50 0.55 -18.10 -4.45
N LEU A 51 0.99 -17.76 -3.25
CA LEU A 51 0.17 -17.12 -2.23
C LEU A 51 0.57 -15.65 -2.13
N TYR A 52 -0.38 -14.75 -2.43
CA TYR A 52 -0.19 -13.31 -2.34
C TYR A 52 -0.90 -12.76 -1.12
N CYS A 53 -0.16 -12.15 -0.20
CA CYS A 53 -0.68 -11.57 1.03
C CYS A 53 -0.49 -10.05 1.04
N CYS A 54 -1.58 -9.32 0.88
CA CYS A 54 -1.66 -7.87 1.05
C CYS A 54 -2.61 -7.47 2.20
N SER A 55 -2.93 -8.41 3.08
CA SER A 55 -3.67 -8.12 4.30
C SER A 55 -2.83 -7.30 5.28
N GLY A 56 -3.51 -6.50 6.07
CA GLY A 56 -2.91 -5.68 7.11
C GLY A 56 -3.87 -4.61 7.60
N ARG A 57 -3.80 -4.30 8.89
CA ARG A 57 -4.65 -3.32 9.53
C ARG A 57 -3.96 -1.96 9.60
N THR A 58 -4.62 -0.91 9.15
CA THR A 58 -4.15 0.49 9.24
C THR A 58 -5.25 1.47 9.61
N HIS A 59 -6.48 0.98 9.83
CA HIS A 59 -7.68 1.78 10.02
C HIS A 59 -8.80 0.92 10.60
N GLY A 60 -9.81 1.54 11.15
CA GLY A 60 -10.99 0.85 11.69
C GLY A 60 -11.95 1.81 12.37
N TYR A 61 -12.81 1.24 13.21
CA TYR A 61 -13.79 1.97 14.01
C TYR A 61 -13.54 1.73 15.49
N ILE A 62 -13.62 2.80 16.30
CA ILE A 62 -13.62 2.73 17.76
C ILE A 62 -14.84 3.55 18.22
N ASN A 63 -15.76 2.91 18.93
CA ASN A 63 -17.00 3.56 19.40
C ASN A 63 -17.72 4.32 18.27
N ASP A 64 -17.91 3.66 17.12
CA ASP A 64 -18.53 4.19 15.88
C ASP A 64 -17.77 5.35 15.20
N ILE A 65 -16.62 5.77 15.73
CA ILE A 65 -15.76 6.77 15.11
C ILE A 65 -14.82 6.10 14.12
N LYS A 66 -14.87 6.54 12.86
CA LYS A 66 -13.99 6.05 11.78
C LYS A 66 -12.61 6.69 11.87
N TYR A 67 -11.58 5.85 11.99
CA TYR A 67 -10.18 6.23 11.87
C TYR A 67 -9.63 5.79 10.52
N ASN A 68 -9.21 6.72 9.69
CA ASN A 68 -8.67 6.44 8.34
C ASN A 68 -7.14 6.28 8.30
N THR A 69 -6.47 6.39 9.45
CA THR A 69 -5.02 6.33 9.59
C THR A 69 -4.60 5.33 10.67
N ILE A 70 -3.28 5.11 10.78
CA ILE A 70 -2.69 4.22 11.80
C ILE A 70 -2.93 4.70 13.25
N ASP A 71 -3.41 5.93 13.46
CA ASP A 71 -3.83 6.42 14.78
C ASP A 71 -4.92 5.53 15.41
N TYR A 72 -5.64 4.76 14.59
CA TYR A 72 -6.52 3.69 15.01
C TYR A 72 -5.80 2.68 15.92
N LEU A 73 -4.58 2.31 15.56
CA LEU A 73 -3.80 1.27 16.22
C LEU A 73 -3.06 1.75 17.49
N GLU A 74 -3.16 3.04 17.80
CA GLU A 74 -2.64 3.59 19.05
C GLU A 74 -3.61 3.40 20.22
N ASP A 75 -4.86 3.01 19.95
CA ASP A 75 -5.82 2.68 21.00
C ASP A 75 -5.52 1.28 21.57
N PRO A 76 -5.40 1.12 22.91
CA PRO A 76 -5.09 -0.16 23.52
C PRO A 76 -6.09 -1.28 23.19
N SER A 77 -7.36 -0.95 22.93
CA SER A 77 -8.39 -1.93 22.57
C SER A 77 -8.12 -2.61 21.23
N THR A 78 -7.32 -1.99 20.35
CA THR A 78 -7.00 -2.50 18.99
C THR A 78 -5.70 -3.31 18.94
N LEU A 79 -4.98 -3.46 20.06
CA LEU A 79 -3.68 -4.14 20.08
C LEU A 79 -3.77 -5.59 19.60
N LYS A 80 -4.80 -6.33 20.06
CA LYS A 80 -5.02 -7.72 19.60
C LYS A 80 -5.22 -7.78 18.09
N GLU A 81 -6.01 -6.89 17.54
CA GLU A 81 -6.29 -6.81 16.11
C GLU A 81 -5.03 -6.41 15.32
N ASN A 82 -4.21 -5.48 15.85
CA ASN A 82 -2.94 -5.11 15.25
C ASN A 82 -1.97 -6.30 15.18
N ILE A 83 -1.80 -7.04 16.27
CA ILE A 83 -0.93 -8.22 16.32
C ILE A 83 -1.47 -9.30 15.37
N ASN A 84 -2.77 -9.56 15.39
CA ASN A 84 -3.38 -10.59 14.55
C ASN A 84 -3.18 -10.28 13.05
N ASP A 85 -3.63 -9.11 12.60
CA ASP A 85 -3.68 -8.77 11.18
C ASP A 85 -2.30 -8.39 10.59
N ASN A 86 -1.42 -7.82 11.42
CA ASN A 86 -0.13 -7.30 10.95
C ASN A 86 1.08 -8.18 11.28
N LEU A 87 0.96 -9.18 12.17
CA LEU A 87 2.03 -10.10 12.53
C LEU A 87 1.61 -11.56 12.37
N TYR A 88 0.61 -12.02 13.12
CA TYR A 88 0.26 -13.44 13.19
C TYR A 88 -0.13 -14.00 11.82
N VAL A 89 -1.10 -13.39 11.15
CA VAL A 89 -1.59 -13.84 9.85
C VAL A 89 -0.46 -13.90 8.80
N PRO A 90 0.29 -12.83 8.50
CA PRO A 90 1.30 -12.92 7.47
C PRO A 90 2.46 -13.88 7.82
N LEU A 91 2.83 -14.00 9.10
CA LEU A 91 3.87 -14.94 9.53
C LEU A 91 3.40 -16.38 9.41
N SER A 92 2.18 -16.70 9.85
CA SER A 92 1.60 -18.05 9.75
C SER A 92 1.50 -18.49 8.29
N LEU A 93 1.08 -17.59 7.40
CA LEU A 93 1.01 -17.87 5.95
C LEU A 93 2.40 -18.07 5.33
N ALA A 94 3.41 -17.32 5.76
CA ALA A 94 4.79 -17.50 5.29
C ALA A 94 5.33 -18.88 5.67
N LEU A 95 5.19 -19.28 6.95
CA LEU A 95 5.62 -20.60 7.45
C LEU A 95 4.84 -21.74 6.78
N PHE A 96 3.53 -21.57 6.61
CA PHE A 96 2.71 -22.55 5.89
C PHE A 96 3.16 -22.71 4.44
N SER A 97 3.48 -21.63 3.76
CA SER A 97 3.93 -21.63 2.38
C SER A 97 5.26 -22.32 2.21
N ASP A 98 6.22 -22.07 3.10
CA ASP A 98 7.52 -22.76 3.11
C ASP A 98 7.34 -24.28 3.26
N LYS A 99 6.49 -24.71 4.21
CA LYS A 99 6.22 -26.13 4.46
C LYS A 99 5.58 -26.84 3.24
N ASN A 100 4.81 -26.11 2.45
CA ASN A 100 4.06 -26.67 1.32
C ASN A 100 4.66 -26.33 -0.06
N ASN A 101 5.86 -25.76 -0.11
CA ASN A 101 6.53 -25.32 -1.35
C ASN A 101 5.70 -24.38 -2.21
N ILE A 102 4.94 -23.48 -1.56
CA ILE A 102 4.14 -22.43 -2.20
C ILE A 102 4.98 -21.16 -2.23
N HIS A 103 5.08 -20.49 -3.39
CA HIS A 103 5.75 -19.19 -3.47
C HIS A 103 4.93 -18.14 -2.72
N PHE A 104 5.46 -17.59 -1.64
CA PHE A 104 4.79 -16.59 -0.82
C PHE A 104 5.26 -15.18 -1.12
N THR A 105 4.33 -14.29 -1.43
CA THR A 105 4.58 -12.87 -1.63
C THR A 105 3.85 -12.04 -0.58
N TYR A 106 4.59 -11.25 0.18
CA TYR A 106 4.08 -10.41 1.26
C TYR A 106 4.26 -8.93 0.94
N ILE A 107 3.17 -8.18 0.98
CA ILE A 107 3.20 -6.73 0.92
C ILE A 107 3.53 -6.18 2.31
N GLY A 108 4.82 -5.92 2.50
CA GLY A 108 5.40 -5.32 3.69
C GLY A 108 5.33 -3.80 3.67
N THR A 109 6.07 -3.16 4.57
CA THR A 109 6.12 -1.69 4.66
C THR A 109 7.52 -1.18 4.96
N GLY A 110 7.89 -0.03 4.39
CA GLY A 110 9.07 0.74 4.79
C GLY A 110 8.80 1.72 5.93
N CYS A 111 7.58 1.79 6.46
CA CYS A 111 7.27 2.64 7.64
C CYS A 111 7.81 2.05 8.95
N ILE A 112 8.85 1.25 8.88
CA ILE A 112 9.60 0.64 9.98
C ILE A 112 10.95 1.30 10.20
N PHE A 113 11.28 2.30 9.40
CA PHE A 113 12.52 3.08 9.47
C PHE A 113 12.22 4.56 9.70
N ASP A 114 13.12 5.25 10.39
CA ASP A 114 13.06 6.70 10.57
C ASP A 114 14.48 7.29 10.65
N ASP A 115 14.87 7.95 9.59
CA ASP A 115 16.04 8.82 9.47
C ASP A 115 15.97 9.55 8.12
N SER A 116 16.14 10.87 8.15
CA SER A 116 16.12 11.69 6.94
C SER A 116 17.45 11.72 6.19
N ILE A 117 18.53 11.21 6.76
CA ILE A 117 19.89 11.28 6.23
C ILE A 117 20.31 9.95 5.63
N THR A 118 20.01 8.84 6.31
CA THR A 118 20.43 7.50 5.92
C THR A 118 19.51 6.91 4.89
N LYS A 119 20.10 6.27 3.86
CA LYS A 119 19.35 5.36 2.98
C LYS A 119 19.32 3.97 3.59
N PHE A 120 18.12 3.46 3.82
CA PHE A 120 17.93 2.12 4.36
C PHE A 120 17.90 1.06 3.26
N ASN A 121 18.82 0.10 3.32
CA ASN A 121 18.82 -1.06 2.44
C ASN A 121 18.00 -2.23 3.03
N GLU A 122 17.89 -3.31 2.30
CA GLU A 122 17.07 -4.45 2.70
C GLU A 122 17.61 -5.21 3.94
N ASN A 123 18.90 -5.09 4.25
CA ASN A 123 19.54 -5.75 5.39
C ASN A 123 19.42 -4.96 6.69
N ASP A 124 19.08 -3.69 6.61
CA ASP A 124 18.93 -2.85 7.79
C ASP A 124 17.80 -3.34 8.69
N LYS A 125 18.02 -3.24 9.98
CA LYS A 125 17.02 -3.59 10.99
C LYS A 125 16.05 -2.43 11.20
N PRO A 126 14.75 -2.71 11.39
CA PRO A 126 13.78 -1.70 11.77
C PRO A 126 14.26 -0.89 12.98
N ASN A 127 14.16 0.44 12.88
CA ASN A 127 14.60 1.37 13.93
C ASN A 127 13.52 2.38 14.34
N PHE A 128 12.32 2.31 13.74
CA PHE A 128 11.23 3.21 14.07
C PHE A 128 10.17 2.54 14.96
N PHE A 129 10.05 3.03 16.18
CA PHE A 129 9.14 2.53 17.21
C PHE A 129 8.12 3.60 17.65
N GLY A 130 7.90 4.62 16.82
CA GLY A 130 7.04 5.76 17.12
C GLY A 130 5.54 5.52 16.93
N SER A 131 5.13 4.31 16.54
CA SER A 131 3.73 3.89 16.45
C SER A 131 3.60 2.38 16.69
N ASN A 132 2.48 1.96 17.26
CA ASN A 132 2.16 0.54 17.47
C ASN A 132 2.13 -0.24 16.14
N TYR A 133 1.67 0.40 15.07
CA TYR A 133 1.75 -0.17 13.71
C TYR A 133 3.19 -0.51 13.33
N SER A 134 4.09 0.45 13.44
CA SER A 134 5.48 0.29 13.01
C SER A 134 6.25 -0.72 13.86
N ILE A 135 5.95 -0.79 15.17
CA ILE A 135 6.50 -1.81 16.06
C ILE A 135 6.12 -3.20 15.55
N VAL A 136 4.82 -3.46 15.39
CA VAL A 136 4.32 -4.78 14.96
C VAL A 136 4.84 -5.14 13.58
N LYS A 137 4.79 -4.20 12.60
CA LYS A 137 5.29 -4.43 11.24
C LYS A 137 6.81 -4.63 11.18
N GLY A 138 7.57 -3.98 12.06
CA GLY A 138 9.01 -4.18 12.19
C GLY A 138 9.36 -5.61 12.64
N PHE A 139 8.66 -6.13 13.65
CA PHE A 139 8.81 -7.54 14.05
C PHE A 139 8.39 -8.50 12.94
N THR A 140 7.30 -8.22 12.26
CA THR A 140 6.82 -9.04 11.12
C THR A 140 7.87 -9.12 10.02
N ASP A 141 8.46 -7.98 9.63
CA ASP A 141 9.52 -7.91 8.61
C ASP A 141 10.71 -8.77 9.00
N MET A 142 11.18 -8.67 10.25
CA MET A 142 12.32 -9.45 10.75
C MET A 142 12.05 -10.96 10.77
N LEU A 143 10.83 -11.36 11.14
CA LEU A 143 10.47 -12.79 11.26
C LEU A 143 10.23 -13.42 9.88
N ILE A 144 9.50 -12.76 8.98
CA ILE A 144 9.24 -13.29 7.64
C ILE A 144 10.54 -13.37 6.82
N LYS A 145 11.53 -12.53 7.07
CA LYS A 145 12.88 -12.67 6.46
C LYS A 145 13.58 -13.99 6.73
N GLN A 146 13.15 -14.75 7.74
CA GLN A 146 13.70 -16.08 8.03
C GLN A 146 13.08 -17.18 7.15
N THR A 147 12.13 -16.83 6.28
CA THR A 147 11.44 -17.72 5.34
C THR A 147 11.87 -17.45 3.90
N ASN A 148 11.43 -18.29 2.94
CA ASN A 148 11.67 -18.09 1.51
C ASN A 148 10.72 -17.08 0.86
N ALA A 149 10.06 -16.22 1.63
CA ALA A 149 9.10 -15.25 1.14
C ALA A 149 9.74 -14.18 0.23
N LEU A 150 8.97 -13.72 -0.75
CA LEU A 150 9.21 -12.45 -1.42
C LEU A 150 8.56 -11.35 -0.59
N ILE A 151 9.36 -10.48 0.03
CA ILE A 151 8.91 -9.38 0.87
C ILE A 151 9.06 -8.08 0.10
N LEU A 152 7.94 -7.37 -0.13
CA LEU A 152 7.90 -6.12 -0.86
C LEU A 152 7.55 -4.96 0.10
N ARG A 153 8.57 -4.21 0.53
CA ARG A 153 8.39 -3.04 1.42
C ARG A 153 7.87 -1.86 0.63
N ILE A 154 6.55 -1.68 0.59
CA ILE A 154 5.94 -0.49 0.00
C ILE A 154 5.91 0.67 0.99
N ARG A 155 5.70 1.90 0.46
CA ARG A 155 5.60 3.09 1.29
C ARG A 155 4.69 4.14 0.67
N MET A 156 3.82 4.78 1.49
CA MET A 156 2.93 5.86 1.07
C MET A 156 2.32 5.59 -0.33
N PRO A 157 1.50 4.53 -0.50
CA PRO A 157 1.09 4.08 -1.82
C PRO A 157 0.25 5.12 -2.55
N ILE A 158 0.63 5.39 -3.80
CA ILE A 158 0.02 6.32 -4.74
C ILE A 158 -0.61 5.54 -5.89
N SER A 159 -1.72 6.01 -6.43
CA SER A 159 -2.34 5.48 -7.63
C SER A 159 -3.15 6.54 -8.37
N SER A 160 -3.53 6.23 -9.60
CA SER A 160 -4.35 7.09 -10.46
C SER A 160 -5.85 7.13 -10.12
N ASP A 161 -6.30 6.46 -9.05
CA ASP A 161 -7.69 6.49 -8.59
C ASP A 161 -7.92 7.45 -7.41
N ASN A 162 -9.21 7.72 -7.11
CA ASN A 162 -9.64 8.60 -6.03
C ASN A 162 -9.94 7.85 -4.72
N SER A 163 -9.39 6.65 -4.52
CA SER A 163 -9.58 5.90 -3.28
C SER A 163 -9.16 6.71 -2.06
N GLU A 164 -9.90 6.61 -0.97
CA GLU A 164 -9.52 7.18 0.34
C GLU A 164 -8.19 6.60 0.88
N ARG A 165 -7.70 5.49 0.31
CA ARG A 165 -6.42 4.87 0.65
C ARG A 165 -5.25 5.46 -0.12
N ASN A 166 -5.50 6.07 -1.27
CA ASN A 166 -4.51 6.73 -2.08
C ASN A 166 -3.89 7.91 -1.32
N PHE A 167 -2.55 7.93 -1.28
CA PHE A 167 -1.83 8.97 -0.55
C PHE A 167 -2.15 10.38 -1.08
N ILE A 168 -2.30 10.56 -2.41
CA ILE A 168 -2.69 11.85 -3.00
C ILE A 168 -4.08 12.26 -2.51
N THR A 169 -5.07 11.38 -2.59
CA THR A 169 -6.44 11.66 -2.12
C THR A 169 -6.48 12.02 -0.62
N LYS A 170 -5.54 11.48 0.17
CA LYS A 170 -5.42 11.87 1.59
C LYS A 170 -4.88 13.26 1.76
N ILE A 171 -3.75 13.57 1.13
CA ILE A 171 -3.07 14.86 1.34
C ILE A 171 -3.86 16.03 0.72
N THR A 172 -4.63 15.79 -0.34
CA THR A 172 -5.53 16.81 -0.93
C THR A 172 -6.76 17.11 -0.08
N LYS A 173 -7.05 16.32 0.97
CA LYS A 173 -8.12 16.60 1.95
C LYS A 173 -7.62 17.32 3.21
N TYR A 174 -6.32 17.56 3.34
CA TYR A 174 -5.74 18.21 4.50
C TYR A 174 -5.57 19.72 4.25
N ASN A 175 -5.98 20.55 5.23
CA ASN A 175 -5.77 21.99 5.17
C ASN A 175 -4.32 22.39 5.34
N LYS A 176 -3.54 21.60 6.09
CA LYS A 176 -2.12 21.86 6.37
C LYS A 176 -1.30 20.61 6.11
N ILE A 177 -0.11 20.81 5.56
CA ILE A 177 0.80 19.76 5.12
C ILE A 177 2.14 19.90 5.80
N CYS A 178 2.61 18.82 6.44
CA CYS A 178 4.00 18.71 6.88
C CYS A 178 4.81 18.11 5.73
N SER A 179 5.60 18.94 5.06
CA SER A 179 6.31 18.55 3.86
C SER A 179 7.70 18.00 4.16
N ILE A 180 7.86 16.69 4.08
CA ILE A 180 9.13 15.98 4.27
C ILE A 180 9.34 15.04 3.08
N SER A 181 10.59 14.96 2.58
CA SER A 181 10.94 14.03 1.50
C SER A 181 10.93 12.59 1.99
N ASN A 182 10.30 11.71 1.22
CA ASN A 182 10.13 10.30 1.54
C ASN A 182 10.20 9.43 0.28
N SER A 183 10.61 8.17 0.42
CA SER A 183 10.37 7.15 -0.61
C SER A 183 8.89 6.84 -0.70
N MET A 184 8.38 6.61 -1.91
CA MET A 184 6.97 6.32 -2.16
C MET A 184 6.80 5.24 -3.23
N THR A 185 5.64 4.59 -3.22
CA THR A 185 5.30 3.50 -4.15
C THR A 185 4.14 3.92 -5.03
N VAL A 186 4.35 4.06 -6.33
CA VAL A 186 3.28 4.26 -7.31
C VAL A 186 2.74 2.89 -7.74
N LEU A 187 1.56 2.53 -7.26
CA LEU A 187 0.98 1.19 -7.47
C LEU A 187 0.72 0.86 -8.93
N ASP A 188 0.37 1.86 -9.75
CA ASP A 188 0.13 1.68 -11.18
C ASP A 188 1.39 1.20 -11.93
N ASP A 189 2.58 1.53 -11.42
CA ASP A 189 3.88 1.12 -11.94
C ASP A 189 4.40 -0.15 -11.26
N MET A 190 4.26 -0.23 -9.93
CA MET A 190 4.89 -1.26 -9.12
C MET A 190 4.10 -2.58 -9.03
N LEU A 191 2.76 -2.58 -9.09
CA LEU A 191 2.01 -3.85 -9.02
C LEU A 191 2.20 -4.76 -10.24
N PRO A 192 2.31 -4.25 -11.49
CA PRO A 192 2.73 -5.07 -12.63
C PRO A 192 4.11 -5.71 -12.43
N LEU A 193 5.05 -4.95 -11.83
CA LEU A 193 6.37 -5.47 -11.49
C LEU A 193 6.28 -6.56 -10.40
N CYS A 194 5.41 -6.40 -9.39
CA CYS A 194 5.14 -7.44 -8.40
C CYS A 194 4.74 -8.76 -9.07
N LEU A 195 3.80 -8.72 -10.02
CA LEU A 195 3.41 -9.92 -10.77
C LEU A 195 4.59 -10.54 -11.52
N LYS A 196 5.44 -9.73 -12.18
CA LYS A 196 6.64 -10.23 -12.85
C LYS A 196 7.60 -10.92 -11.88
N MET A 197 7.80 -10.35 -10.69
CA MET A 197 8.65 -10.95 -9.64
C MET A 197 8.06 -12.27 -9.13
N MET A 198 6.73 -12.35 -8.99
CA MET A 198 6.04 -13.60 -8.62
C MET A 198 6.21 -14.69 -9.69
N ILE A 199 6.04 -14.36 -10.97
CA ILE A 199 6.24 -15.30 -12.09
C ILE A 199 7.68 -15.82 -12.09
N ASN A 200 8.66 -14.97 -11.82
CA ASN A 200 10.06 -15.33 -11.71
C ASN A 200 10.42 -16.08 -10.41
N LYS A 201 9.46 -16.26 -9.51
CA LYS A 201 9.64 -16.85 -8.17
C LYS A 201 10.79 -16.17 -7.39
N GLU A 202 10.89 -14.86 -7.47
CA GLU A 202 11.84 -14.09 -6.68
C GLU A 202 11.58 -14.28 -5.19
N THR A 203 12.66 -14.28 -4.41
CA THR A 203 12.61 -14.43 -2.95
C THR A 203 13.45 -13.36 -2.25
N GLY A 204 13.28 -13.25 -0.94
CA GLY A 204 13.96 -12.28 -0.12
C GLY A 204 13.27 -10.91 -0.09
N CYS A 205 13.89 -9.98 0.61
CA CYS A 205 13.33 -8.65 0.83
C CYS A 205 13.75 -7.68 -0.26
N TYR A 206 12.82 -6.82 -0.68
CA TYR A 206 13.05 -5.70 -1.60
C TYR A 206 12.41 -4.42 -1.04
N ASN A 207 13.15 -3.31 -1.09
CA ASN A 207 12.59 -1.98 -0.91
C ASN A 207 11.77 -1.62 -2.16
N PHE A 208 10.48 -1.88 -2.10
CA PHE A 208 9.58 -1.86 -3.25
C PHE A 208 8.91 -0.49 -3.41
N THR A 209 9.75 0.52 -3.60
CA THR A 209 9.38 1.90 -3.89
C THR A 209 9.95 2.34 -5.23
N ASN A 210 9.38 3.39 -5.82
CA ASN A 210 10.02 4.00 -6.98
C ASN A 210 11.33 4.67 -6.55
N PRO A 211 12.41 4.58 -7.35
CA PRO A 211 13.69 5.19 -7.03
C PRO A 211 13.59 6.69 -6.72
N GLY A 212 14.38 7.14 -5.76
CA GLY A 212 14.41 8.53 -5.31
C GLY A 212 13.42 8.84 -4.19
N VAL A 213 13.37 10.11 -3.82
CA VAL A 213 12.47 10.67 -2.81
C VAL A 213 11.70 11.87 -3.37
N ILE A 214 10.53 12.12 -2.80
CA ILE A 214 9.70 13.27 -3.14
C ILE A 214 9.03 13.81 -1.88
N SER A 215 8.91 15.13 -1.76
CA SER A 215 8.20 15.77 -0.66
C SER A 215 6.72 15.93 -0.96
N HIS A 216 5.93 16.13 0.10
CA HIS A 216 4.51 16.39 -0.04
C HIS A 216 4.22 17.64 -0.90
N ASN A 217 5.00 18.72 -0.72
CA ASN A 217 4.87 19.93 -1.53
C ASN A 217 5.12 19.65 -3.01
N GLN A 218 6.20 18.93 -3.35
CA GLN A 218 6.49 18.56 -4.73
C GLN A 218 5.40 17.71 -5.37
N ILE A 219 4.71 16.84 -4.59
CA ILE A 219 3.55 16.09 -5.08
C ILE A 219 2.38 17.05 -5.34
N LEU A 220 2.11 17.97 -4.42
CA LEU A 220 0.97 18.90 -4.54
C LEU A 220 1.20 19.94 -5.62
N GLU A 221 2.44 20.38 -5.85
CA GLU A 221 2.81 21.21 -7.00
C GLU A 221 2.47 20.51 -8.32
N LEU A 222 2.93 19.25 -8.49
CA LEU A 222 2.57 18.45 -9.66
C LEU A 222 1.05 18.18 -9.78
N TYR A 223 0.38 17.96 -8.65
CA TYR A 223 -1.07 17.79 -8.63
C TYR A 223 -1.80 19.07 -9.10
N THR A 224 -1.35 20.23 -8.65
CA THR A 224 -1.89 21.53 -9.06
C THR A 224 -1.69 21.77 -10.55
N ASP A 225 -0.51 21.45 -11.07
CA ASP A 225 -0.21 21.64 -12.48
C ASP A 225 -0.99 20.70 -13.40
N ILE A 226 -1.29 19.47 -12.96
CA ILE A 226 -1.83 18.42 -13.83
C ILE A 226 -3.32 18.18 -13.60
N VAL A 227 -3.78 18.17 -12.33
CA VAL A 227 -5.11 17.68 -11.96
C VAL A 227 -6.08 18.79 -11.57
N ASP A 228 -5.67 19.70 -10.67
CA ASP A 228 -6.53 20.78 -10.16
C ASP A 228 -5.73 22.07 -9.93
N ASN A 229 -5.74 22.95 -10.90
CA ASN A 229 -4.99 24.21 -10.88
C ASN A 229 -5.52 25.25 -9.86
N LYS A 230 -6.61 24.95 -9.18
CA LYS A 230 -7.19 25.81 -8.11
C LYS A 230 -6.80 25.30 -6.72
N PHE A 231 -6.22 24.11 -6.59
CA PHE A 231 -5.87 23.53 -5.32
C PHE A 231 -4.82 24.38 -4.60
N LYS A 232 -5.04 24.62 -3.30
CA LYS A 232 -4.13 25.38 -2.42
C LYS A 232 -3.98 24.67 -1.10
N TRP A 233 -2.82 24.80 -0.48
CA TRP A 233 -2.53 24.26 0.85
C TRP A 233 -1.63 25.19 1.63
N ASP A 234 -1.61 25.03 2.94
CA ASP A 234 -0.68 25.64 3.85
C ASP A 234 0.30 24.61 4.40
N ASN A 235 1.47 25.05 4.80
CA ASN A 235 2.45 24.20 5.46
C ASN A 235 2.45 24.43 6.97
N PHE A 236 2.83 23.38 7.72
CA PHE A 236 3.13 23.44 9.13
C PHE A 236 4.34 22.57 9.46
N SER A 237 4.96 22.82 10.59
CA SER A 237 6.18 22.13 11.00
C SER A 237 5.88 20.71 11.51
N ILE A 238 6.92 19.85 11.53
CA ILE A 238 6.83 18.52 12.15
C ILE A 238 6.52 18.61 13.66
N TYR A 239 6.96 19.68 14.32
CA TYR A 239 6.65 19.92 15.73
C TYR A 239 5.15 20.15 15.95
N GLU A 240 4.51 20.95 15.08
CA GLU A 240 3.06 21.16 15.12
C GLU A 240 2.30 19.90 14.76
N GLN A 241 2.75 19.14 13.74
CA GLN A 241 2.16 17.87 13.38
C GLN A 241 2.17 16.87 14.56
N ASN A 242 3.28 16.75 15.25
CA ASN A 242 3.43 15.81 16.37
C ASN A 242 2.55 16.16 17.59
N LYS A 243 2.01 17.38 17.67
CA LYS A 243 1.02 17.76 18.71
C LYS A 243 -0.39 17.30 18.37
N ILE A 244 -0.69 17.07 17.09
CA ILE A 244 -2.02 16.74 16.59
C ILE A 244 -2.21 15.23 16.48
N LEU A 245 -1.18 14.51 16.03
CA LEU A 245 -1.25 13.08 15.75
C LEU A 245 -1.02 12.23 16.99
N LYS A 246 -1.78 11.16 17.16
CA LYS A 246 -1.59 10.18 18.23
C LYS A 246 -0.33 9.35 18.01
N SER A 247 -0.04 8.97 16.75
CA SER A 247 1.16 8.23 16.36
C SER A 247 2.16 9.13 15.66
N LYS A 248 3.45 8.95 15.94
CA LYS A 248 4.52 9.56 15.16
C LYS A 248 4.51 9.00 13.72
N ARG A 249 5.04 9.76 12.79
CA ARG A 249 5.17 9.36 11.37
C ARG A 249 6.62 9.07 11.06
N SER A 250 6.86 7.93 10.46
CA SER A 250 8.14 7.51 9.91
C SER A 250 8.49 8.37 8.69
N ASN A 251 9.71 8.87 8.62
CA ASN A 251 10.24 9.58 7.47
C ASN A 251 11.58 8.95 7.08
N ASN A 252 11.69 8.46 5.86
CA ASN A 252 12.90 7.77 5.44
C ASN A 252 13.08 7.73 3.93
N HIS A 253 14.31 7.40 3.54
CA HIS A 253 14.72 7.07 2.20
C HIS A 253 15.10 5.59 2.13
N LEU A 254 14.40 4.80 1.32
CA LEU A 254 14.72 3.40 1.06
C LEU A 254 15.67 3.31 -0.13
N ASP A 255 16.74 2.56 0.01
CA ASP A 255 17.66 2.24 -1.07
C ASP A 255 17.02 1.20 -2.00
N THR A 256 16.87 1.53 -3.26
CA THR A 256 16.26 0.71 -4.30
C THR A 256 17.27 0.02 -5.21
N SER A 257 18.57 0.17 -4.94
CA SER A 257 19.65 -0.34 -5.79
C SER A 257 19.53 -1.84 -6.11
N LYS A 258 19.10 -2.64 -5.12
CA LYS A 258 18.84 -4.07 -5.31
C LYS A 258 17.73 -4.32 -6.33
N LEU A 259 16.65 -3.55 -6.27
CA LEU A 259 15.53 -3.66 -7.21
C LEU A 259 15.96 -3.20 -8.60
N GLU A 260 16.63 -2.05 -8.69
CA GLU A 260 17.11 -1.43 -9.93
C GLU A 260 18.16 -2.30 -10.64
N SER A 261 18.95 -3.09 -9.91
CA SER A 261 19.93 -4.02 -10.51
C SER A 261 19.29 -5.15 -11.33
N LYS A 262 18.00 -5.44 -11.10
CA LYS A 262 17.27 -6.53 -11.76
C LYS A 262 16.14 -6.07 -12.67
N TYR A 263 15.60 -4.88 -12.43
CA TYR A 263 14.39 -4.39 -13.08
C TYR A 263 14.52 -2.92 -13.45
N ASP A 264 13.99 -2.58 -14.62
CA ASP A 264 13.81 -1.19 -15.00
C ASP A 264 12.62 -0.61 -14.24
N VAL A 265 12.89 0.34 -13.34
CA VAL A 265 11.90 0.97 -12.45
C VAL A 265 11.94 2.47 -12.62
N LYS A 266 10.80 3.07 -12.92
CA LYS A 266 10.73 4.52 -13.11
C LYS A 266 11.05 5.27 -11.82
N HIS A 267 11.84 6.33 -11.95
CA HIS A 267 12.06 7.28 -10.87
C HIS A 267 10.72 7.85 -10.37
N ILE A 268 10.60 8.11 -9.06
CA ILE A 268 9.35 8.52 -8.40
C ILE A 268 8.65 9.71 -9.09
N ARG A 269 9.40 10.70 -9.56
CA ARG A 269 8.83 11.87 -10.24
C ARG A 269 8.15 11.50 -11.56
N MET A 270 8.75 10.58 -12.31
CA MET A 270 8.21 10.12 -13.59
C MET A 270 6.98 9.24 -13.38
N ALA A 271 7.06 8.28 -12.45
CA ALA A 271 5.94 7.40 -12.11
C ALA A 271 4.73 8.22 -11.59
N LEU A 272 5.00 9.22 -10.73
CA LEU A 272 3.98 10.13 -10.23
C LEU A 272 3.34 10.96 -11.35
N TYR A 273 4.13 11.52 -12.26
CA TYR A 273 3.62 12.29 -13.38
C TYR A 273 2.60 11.47 -14.20
N TYR A 274 2.96 10.25 -14.59
CA TYR A 274 2.04 9.37 -15.34
C TYR A 274 0.79 8.98 -14.54
N SER A 275 0.94 8.77 -13.23
CA SER A 275 -0.20 8.47 -12.37
C SER A 275 -1.17 9.65 -12.26
N LEU A 276 -0.66 10.88 -12.15
CA LEU A 276 -1.47 12.11 -12.12
C LEU A 276 -2.15 12.39 -13.48
N GLU A 277 -1.46 12.21 -14.58
CA GLU A 277 -2.05 12.32 -15.92
C GLU A 277 -3.22 11.34 -16.11
N LYS A 278 -3.05 10.11 -15.64
CA LYS A 278 -4.13 9.11 -15.67
C LYS A 278 -5.27 9.49 -14.72
N MET A 279 -4.96 10.02 -13.53
CA MET A 279 -5.96 10.51 -12.57
C MET A 279 -6.80 11.65 -13.19
N ARG A 280 -6.16 12.60 -13.87
CA ARG A 280 -6.84 13.69 -14.57
C ARG A 280 -7.83 13.16 -15.61
N LYS A 281 -7.41 12.21 -16.44
CA LYS A 281 -8.28 11.58 -17.45
C LYS A 281 -9.45 10.85 -16.79
N ASN A 282 -9.21 10.05 -15.77
CA ASN A 282 -10.27 9.37 -15.04
C ASN A 282 -11.29 10.32 -14.43
N ASN A 283 -10.84 11.48 -13.91
CA ASN A 283 -11.73 12.50 -13.36
C ASN A 283 -12.58 13.18 -14.45
N GLN A 284 -12.02 13.44 -15.62
CA GLN A 284 -12.74 13.98 -16.77
C GLN A 284 -13.81 13.02 -17.26
N ASP A 285 -13.50 11.74 -17.40
CA ASP A 285 -14.45 10.71 -17.82
C ASP A 285 -15.61 10.58 -16.82
N LEU A 286 -15.32 10.60 -15.51
CA LEU A 286 -16.32 10.57 -14.46
C LEU A 286 -17.23 11.81 -14.50
N SER A 287 -16.70 13.00 -14.76
CA SER A 287 -17.50 14.23 -14.91
C SER A 287 -18.48 14.10 -16.07
N ILE A 288 -18.02 13.66 -17.23
CA ILE A 288 -18.86 13.45 -18.43
C ILE A 288 -19.99 12.45 -18.16
N ILE A 289 -19.69 11.36 -17.43
CA ILE A 289 -20.69 10.34 -17.06
C ILE A 289 -21.73 10.95 -16.11
N ASN A 290 -21.31 11.69 -15.10
CA ASN A 290 -22.21 12.33 -14.13
C ASN A 290 -23.12 13.37 -14.80
N ASP A 291 -22.59 14.18 -15.71
CA ASP A 291 -23.39 15.15 -16.47
C ASP A 291 -24.48 14.47 -17.34
N LYS A 292 -24.11 13.33 -17.97
CA LYS A 292 -25.08 12.51 -18.72
C LYS A 292 -26.16 11.92 -17.83
N LEU A 293 -25.78 11.36 -16.66
CA LEU A 293 -26.73 10.80 -15.69
C LEU A 293 -27.68 11.86 -15.15
N THR A 294 -27.19 13.05 -14.82
CA THR A 294 -28.02 14.20 -14.39
C THR A 294 -29.00 14.62 -15.49
N THR A 295 -28.53 14.64 -16.74
CA THR A 295 -29.38 14.96 -17.88
C THR A 295 -30.50 13.94 -18.08
N ILE A 296 -30.20 12.64 -17.88
CA ILE A 296 -31.18 11.55 -17.97
C ILE A 296 -32.20 11.66 -16.82
N SER A 297 -31.72 11.88 -15.59
CA SER A 297 -32.57 12.02 -14.41
C SER A 297 -33.57 13.18 -14.61
N ASN A 298 -33.11 14.36 -15.03
CA ASN A 298 -33.95 15.51 -15.28
C ASN A 298 -35.00 15.26 -16.38
N LYS A 299 -34.68 14.42 -17.39
CA LYS A 299 -35.67 14.02 -18.41
C LYS A 299 -36.70 13.06 -17.87
N LEU A 300 -36.33 12.14 -16.97
CA LEU A 300 -37.27 11.20 -16.35
C LEU A 300 -38.23 11.93 -15.38
N ASP A 301 -37.73 12.94 -14.64
CA ASP A 301 -38.55 13.75 -13.73
C ASP A 301 -39.52 14.72 -14.45
N SER A 302 -39.35 14.87 -15.77
CA SER A 302 -40.21 15.71 -16.62
C SER A 302 -41.31 14.94 -17.37
N ILE A 303 -41.38 13.62 -17.18
CA ILE A 303 -42.41 12.70 -17.70
C ILE A 303 -43.39 12.34 -16.58
#